data_b39de1c9a0008fb29f8981de5089e133
#
_entry.id   b39de1c9a0008fb29f8981de5089e133
#
_cell.length_a   1.000
_cell.length_b   1.000
_cell.length_c   1.000
_cell.angle_alpha   90.00
_cell.angle_beta   90.00
_cell.angle_gamma   90.00
#
_symmetry.space_group_name_H-M   'P 1'
#
loop_
_entity.id
_entity.type
_entity.pdbx_description
1 polymer ?
#
loop_
_entity_poly.entity_id
_entity_poly.type
_entity_poly.pdbx_seq_one_letter_code
_entity_poly.pdbx_strand_id
1 'polypeptide(L)'
;MNMTTLNTPLPEDLMKLKWNGQFKLMQEMIDLRLQKDIPAKLKERLELEKELISRLPEDFTYSKEDAIELLKSKIEDFKEEEFDELFKDNAFEWIFIEGKMYLKDNFFENLIKVRKVYKDRLIEKDGAASTLLDDVMHKMKEEKDVYCKIHVKTSLKVDPTFEKPGKTIRVWLPIPKEYAQVEDFKILNTSHEGLVNDNSVDQRCVYIEKPYEKGEEFSVEYEFINHMHYEELD
;
A
#
# COMPACT_ATOMS: atom_id res chain seq x y z
N MET A 1 -11.07 13.48 -2.14
CA MET A 1 -11.06 12.90 -3.51
C MET A 1 -12.46 12.35 -3.79
N ASN A 2 -13.09 12.75 -4.86
CA ASN A 2 -14.43 12.25 -5.16
C ASN A 2 -14.31 10.94 -5.94
N MET A 3 -14.75 9.81 -5.40
CA MET A 3 -14.74 8.48 -6.03
C MET A 3 -15.35 8.48 -7.44
N THR A 4 -16.22 9.45 -7.73
CA THR A 4 -16.84 9.61 -9.06
C THR A 4 -15.84 10.01 -10.17
N THR A 5 -14.70 10.61 -9.83
CA THR A 5 -13.67 11.01 -10.81
C THR A 5 -13.05 9.79 -11.50
N LEU A 6 -12.81 8.69 -10.77
CA LEU A 6 -12.29 7.44 -11.33
C LEU A 6 -13.26 6.75 -12.28
N ASN A 7 -14.56 6.99 -12.15
CA ASN A 7 -15.58 6.44 -13.05
C ASN A 7 -15.59 7.14 -14.43
N THR A 8 -14.93 8.28 -14.57
CA THR A 8 -14.75 8.93 -15.88
C THR A 8 -13.67 8.19 -16.65
N PRO A 9 -13.99 7.57 -17.82
CA PRO A 9 -13.02 6.80 -18.56
C PRO A 9 -11.89 7.70 -19.09
N LEU A 10 -10.67 7.17 -19.07
CA LEU A 10 -9.56 7.79 -19.78
C LEU A 10 -9.74 7.63 -21.30
N PRO A 11 -9.33 8.61 -22.09
CA PRO A 11 -9.22 8.47 -23.55
C PRO A 11 -8.33 7.26 -23.91
N GLU A 12 -8.72 6.52 -24.94
CA GLU A 12 -8.07 5.26 -25.32
C GLU A 12 -6.58 5.40 -25.65
N ASP A 13 -6.21 6.50 -26.29
CA ASP A 13 -4.80 6.78 -26.61
C ASP A 13 -3.95 6.99 -25.34
N LEU A 14 -4.48 7.67 -24.31
CA LEU A 14 -3.79 7.79 -23.01
C LEU A 14 -3.71 6.45 -22.28
N MET A 15 -4.76 5.64 -22.35
CA MET A 15 -4.72 4.28 -21.81
C MET A 15 -3.64 3.42 -22.45
N LYS A 16 -3.50 3.49 -23.79
CA LYS A 16 -2.44 2.77 -24.49
C LYS A 16 -1.04 3.22 -24.06
N LEU A 17 -0.82 4.52 -23.90
CA LEU A 17 0.44 5.04 -23.39
C LEU A 17 0.72 4.56 -21.98
N LYS A 18 -0.28 4.57 -21.10
CA LYS A 18 -0.16 4.06 -19.73
C LYS A 18 0.24 2.58 -19.70
N TRP A 19 -0.44 1.72 -20.45
CA TRP A 19 -0.14 0.29 -20.50
C TRP A 19 1.22 -0.04 -21.10
N ASN A 20 1.71 0.83 -22.00
CA ASN A 20 3.05 0.70 -22.59
C ASN A 20 4.15 1.36 -21.73
N GLY A 21 3.80 1.95 -20.58
CA GLY A 21 4.75 2.64 -19.70
C GLY A 21 5.36 3.92 -20.30
N GLN A 22 4.71 4.54 -21.28
CA GLN A 22 5.15 5.77 -21.93
C GLN A 22 4.64 7.00 -21.13
N PHE A 23 5.06 7.09 -19.86
CA PHE A 23 4.50 8.06 -18.92
C PHE A 23 4.86 9.50 -19.25
N LYS A 24 6.05 9.78 -19.78
CA LYS A 24 6.46 11.14 -20.19
C LYS A 24 5.57 11.65 -21.32
N LEU A 25 5.41 10.84 -22.38
CA LEU A 25 4.55 11.19 -23.49
C LEU A 25 3.09 11.34 -23.05
N MET A 26 2.63 10.48 -22.15
CA MET A 26 1.30 10.57 -21.59
C MET A 26 1.08 11.88 -20.82
N GLN A 27 2.05 12.32 -20.00
CA GLN A 27 1.99 13.60 -19.28
C GLN A 27 1.93 14.78 -20.25
N GLU A 28 2.77 14.78 -21.29
CA GLU A 28 2.75 15.82 -22.32
C GLU A 28 1.39 15.91 -23.02
N MET A 29 0.80 14.76 -23.38
CA MET A 29 -0.51 14.71 -24.01
C MET A 29 -1.65 15.15 -23.07
N ILE A 30 -1.55 14.83 -21.79
CA ILE A 30 -2.49 15.34 -20.78
C ILE A 30 -2.38 16.86 -20.69
N ASP A 31 -1.17 17.42 -20.59
CA ASP A 31 -0.95 18.87 -20.49
C ASP A 31 -1.50 19.62 -21.71
N LEU A 32 -1.30 19.09 -22.92
CA LEU A 32 -1.87 19.65 -24.15
C LEU A 32 -3.41 19.61 -24.15
N ARG A 33 -4.04 18.60 -23.56
CA ARG A 33 -5.49 18.51 -23.45
C ARG A 33 -6.06 19.45 -22.41
N LEU A 34 -5.38 19.61 -21.28
CA LEU A 34 -5.78 20.52 -20.21
C LEU A 34 -5.78 22.00 -20.62
N GLN A 35 -5.04 22.36 -21.70
CA GLN A 35 -5.04 23.68 -22.30
C GLN A 35 -6.28 23.94 -23.19
N LYS A 36 -7.05 22.90 -23.51
CA LYS A 36 -8.24 22.99 -24.36
C LYS A 36 -9.50 23.13 -23.52
N ASP A 37 -10.58 23.61 -24.18
CA ASP A 37 -11.91 23.55 -23.57
C ASP A 37 -12.42 22.10 -23.61
N ILE A 38 -12.40 21.45 -22.46
CA ILE A 38 -12.83 20.06 -22.25
C ILE A 38 -13.82 19.96 -21.09
N PRO A 39 -14.69 18.93 -21.06
CA PRO A 39 -15.63 18.75 -19.97
C PRO A 39 -14.95 18.72 -18.59
N ALA A 40 -15.53 19.40 -17.60
CA ALA A 40 -14.95 19.50 -16.26
C ALA A 40 -14.59 18.15 -15.62
N LYS A 41 -15.46 17.15 -15.76
CA LYS A 41 -15.18 15.77 -15.27
C LYS A 41 -13.97 15.12 -15.92
N LEU A 42 -13.77 15.37 -17.22
CA LEU A 42 -12.57 14.87 -17.92
C LEU A 42 -11.32 15.62 -17.44
N LYS A 43 -11.43 16.93 -17.20
CA LYS A 43 -10.33 17.72 -16.64
C LYS A 43 -9.87 17.18 -15.30
N GLU A 44 -10.79 16.99 -14.35
CA GLU A 44 -10.51 16.39 -13.04
C GLU A 44 -9.88 15.00 -13.18
N ARG A 45 -10.38 14.18 -14.12
CA ARG A 45 -9.83 12.83 -14.37
C ARG A 45 -8.40 12.87 -14.90
N LEU A 46 -8.08 13.79 -15.80
CA LEU A 46 -6.75 13.96 -16.36
C LEU A 46 -5.75 14.51 -15.34
N GLU A 47 -6.16 15.49 -14.52
CA GLU A 47 -5.33 16.01 -13.41
C GLU A 47 -4.99 14.90 -12.41
N LEU A 48 -5.99 14.10 -12.03
CA LEU A 48 -5.78 12.94 -11.16
C LEU A 48 -4.83 11.90 -11.80
N GLU A 49 -5.04 11.58 -13.08
CA GLU A 49 -4.21 10.60 -13.77
C GLU A 49 -2.76 11.04 -13.86
N LYS A 50 -2.51 12.33 -14.11
CA LYS A 50 -1.17 12.90 -14.11
C LYS A 50 -0.47 12.69 -12.76
N GLU A 51 -1.17 12.89 -11.66
CA GLU A 51 -0.65 12.61 -10.32
C GLU A 51 -0.36 11.12 -10.11
N LEU A 52 -1.28 10.24 -10.51
CA LEU A 52 -1.11 8.80 -10.36
C LEU A 52 0.10 8.28 -11.12
N ILE A 53 0.28 8.67 -12.39
CA ILE A 53 1.43 8.21 -13.19
C ILE A 53 2.77 8.81 -12.73
N SER A 54 2.77 9.96 -12.04
CA SER A 54 4.00 10.52 -11.48
C SER A 54 4.50 9.74 -10.26
N ARG A 55 3.62 9.03 -9.55
CA ARG A 55 3.96 8.22 -8.37
C ARG A 55 4.43 6.80 -8.70
N LEU A 56 3.99 6.25 -9.84
CA LEU A 56 4.34 4.87 -10.21
C LEU A 56 5.85 4.56 -10.18
N PRO A 57 6.76 5.43 -10.66
CA PRO A 57 8.18 5.17 -10.57
C PRO A 57 8.74 5.08 -9.14
N GLU A 58 8.04 5.67 -8.15
CA GLU A 58 8.43 5.61 -6.73
C GLU A 58 8.12 4.25 -6.12
N ASP A 59 7.10 3.55 -6.64
CA ASP A 59 6.69 2.22 -6.18
C ASP A 59 7.45 1.10 -6.93
N PHE A 60 7.99 1.38 -8.13
CA PHE A 60 8.67 0.40 -8.99
C PHE A 60 10.11 0.82 -9.25
N THR A 61 10.98 0.47 -8.30
CA THR A 61 12.35 1.00 -8.21
C THR A 61 13.44 0.06 -8.70
N TYR A 62 13.19 -1.26 -8.77
CA TYR A 62 14.20 -2.24 -9.15
C TYR A 62 14.16 -2.53 -10.66
N SER A 63 15.25 -2.26 -11.37
CA SER A 63 15.43 -2.81 -12.72
C SER A 63 15.53 -4.34 -12.68
N LYS A 64 15.41 -5.02 -13.82
CA LYS A 64 15.62 -6.48 -13.88
C LYS A 64 16.99 -6.86 -13.33
N GLU A 65 18.01 -6.11 -13.71
CA GLU A 65 19.40 -6.31 -13.33
C GLU A 65 19.59 -6.15 -11.81
N ASP A 66 19.08 -5.05 -11.23
CA ASP A 66 19.16 -4.79 -9.80
C ASP A 66 18.41 -5.85 -8.99
N ALA A 67 17.26 -6.30 -9.48
CA ALA A 67 16.47 -7.35 -8.84
C ALA A 67 17.22 -8.69 -8.82
N ILE A 68 17.84 -9.07 -9.94
CA ILE A 68 18.65 -10.30 -10.02
C ILE A 68 19.86 -10.20 -9.09
N GLU A 69 20.52 -9.04 -9.03
CA GLU A 69 21.65 -8.81 -8.13
C GLU A 69 21.23 -8.95 -6.66
N LEU A 70 20.10 -8.34 -6.28
CA LEU A 70 19.55 -8.46 -4.94
C LEU A 70 19.22 -9.92 -4.60
N LEU A 71 18.56 -10.65 -5.49
CA LEU A 71 18.23 -12.08 -5.29
C LEU A 71 19.48 -12.93 -5.11
N LYS A 72 20.52 -12.73 -5.95
CA LYS A 72 21.81 -13.41 -5.82
C LYS A 72 22.53 -13.08 -4.51
N SER A 73 22.35 -11.87 -3.99
CA SER A 73 22.98 -11.45 -2.73
C SER A 73 22.28 -11.97 -1.47
N LYS A 74 20.99 -12.35 -1.59
CA LYS A 74 20.15 -12.73 -0.43
C LYS A 74 19.76 -14.20 -0.41
N ILE A 75 19.79 -14.90 -1.56
CA ILE A 75 19.34 -16.29 -1.69
C ILE A 75 20.53 -17.15 -2.13
N GLU A 76 20.79 -18.20 -1.36
CA GLU A 76 21.87 -19.16 -1.61
C GLU A 76 21.68 -19.84 -2.97
N ASP A 77 22.75 -19.89 -3.78
CA ASP A 77 22.79 -20.53 -5.11
C ASP A 77 21.70 -20.06 -6.09
N PHE A 78 21.21 -18.79 -5.94
CA PHE A 78 20.22 -18.23 -6.87
C PHE A 78 20.81 -18.07 -8.28
N LYS A 79 20.09 -18.58 -9.27
CA LYS A 79 20.46 -18.53 -10.68
C LYS A 79 19.57 -17.59 -11.46
N GLU A 80 20.10 -16.99 -12.50
CA GLU A 80 19.37 -16.04 -13.33
C GLU A 80 18.16 -16.70 -14.05
N GLU A 81 18.29 -17.99 -14.40
CA GLU A 81 17.21 -18.76 -14.99
C GLU A 81 15.99 -18.88 -14.06
N GLU A 82 16.22 -18.92 -12.74
CA GLU A 82 15.13 -18.92 -11.75
C GLU A 82 14.31 -17.63 -11.78
N PHE A 83 14.97 -16.49 -12.07
CA PHE A 83 14.26 -15.23 -12.25
C PHE A 83 13.28 -15.30 -13.43
N ASP A 84 13.71 -15.84 -14.55
CA ASP A 84 12.85 -15.96 -15.74
C ASP A 84 11.69 -16.95 -15.52
N GLU A 85 11.89 -17.98 -14.69
CA GLU A 85 10.80 -18.89 -14.27
C GLU A 85 9.80 -18.17 -13.35
N LEU A 86 10.29 -17.47 -12.33
CA LEU A 86 9.45 -16.68 -11.43
C LEU A 86 8.65 -15.61 -12.20
N PHE A 87 9.27 -14.99 -13.18
CA PHE A 87 8.60 -14.02 -14.03
C PHE A 87 7.46 -14.64 -14.86
N LYS A 88 7.70 -15.82 -15.47
CA LYS A 88 6.66 -16.60 -16.19
C LYS A 88 5.51 -17.02 -15.28
N ASP A 89 5.82 -17.33 -14.02
CA ASP A 89 4.84 -17.70 -12.99
C ASP A 89 4.10 -16.51 -12.39
N ASN A 90 4.33 -15.28 -12.89
CA ASN A 90 3.79 -14.04 -12.34
C ASN A 90 4.05 -13.87 -10.83
N ALA A 91 5.23 -14.27 -10.37
CA ALA A 91 5.62 -14.17 -8.97
C ALA A 91 5.97 -12.74 -8.55
N PHE A 92 6.13 -11.81 -9.49
CA PHE A 92 6.50 -10.43 -9.28
C PHE A 92 5.42 -9.46 -9.78
N GLU A 93 5.23 -8.35 -9.06
CA GLU A 93 4.56 -7.17 -9.59
C GLU A 93 5.59 -6.33 -10.35
N TRP A 94 5.27 -5.98 -11.59
CA TRP A 94 6.17 -5.23 -12.46
C TRP A 94 5.41 -4.35 -13.44
N ILE A 95 6.08 -3.31 -13.93
CA ILE A 95 5.59 -2.43 -15.00
C ILE A 95 6.71 -2.08 -15.97
N PHE A 96 6.33 -1.60 -17.18
CA PHE A 96 7.27 -0.88 -18.02
C PHE A 96 7.28 0.60 -17.67
N ILE A 97 8.48 1.21 -17.59
CA ILE A 97 8.69 2.66 -17.48
C ILE A 97 9.67 3.03 -18.58
N GLU A 98 9.20 3.81 -19.56
CA GLU A 98 9.99 4.28 -20.72
C GLU A 98 10.75 3.13 -21.42
N GLY A 99 10.06 2.02 -21.64
CA GLY A 99 10.59 0.84 -22.35
C GLY A 99 11.49 -0.07 -21.55
N LYS A 100 11.71 0.19 -20.27
CA LYS A 100 12.44 -0.70 -19.34
C LYS A 100 11.48 -1.30 -18.33
N MET A 101 11.73 -2.56 -17.95
CA MET A 101 10.98 -3.25 -16.92
C MET A 101 11.50 -2.85 -15.53
N TYR A 102 10.56 -2.58 -14.63
CA TYR A 102 10.84 -2.34 -13.22
C TYR A 102 9.91 -3.18 -12.34
N LEU A 103 10.48 -3.75 -11.29
CA LEU A 103 9.77 -4.50 -10.25
C LEU A 103 9.40 -3.56 -9.11
N LYS A 104 8.34 -3.93 -8.39
CA LYS A 104 7.89 -3.22 -7.21
C LYS A 104 8.95 -3.25 -6.10
N ASP A 105 9.02 -2.19 -5.31
CA ASP A 105 9.99 -2.00 -4.23
C ASP A 105 10.03 -3.15 -3.22
N ASN A 106 8.88 -3.77 -2.94
CA ASN A 106 8.72 -4.86 -1.98
C ASN A 106 8.69 -6.27 -2.61
N PHE A 107 9.19 -6.43 -3.86
CA PHE A 107 9.13 -7.70 -4.60
C PHE A 107 9.84 -8.84 -3.86
N PHE A 108 10.97 -8.55 -3.21
CA PHE A 108 11.77 -9.54 -2.48
C PHE A 108 11.02 -10.06 -1.25
N GLU A 109 10.49 -9.15 -0.42
CA GLU A 109 9.72 -9.50 0.77
C GLU A 109 8.48 -10.31 0.42
N ASN A 110 7.80 -9.96 -0.68
CA ASN A 110 6.64 -10.71 -1.16
C ASN A 110 7.04 -12.11 -1.64
N LEU A 111 8.16 -12.23 -2.38
CA LEU A 111 8.66 -13.51 -2.84
C LEU A 111 8.92 -14.48 -1.68
N ILE A 112 9.66 -14.06 -0.67
CA ILE A 112 10.00 -14.91 0.48
C ILE A 112 8.81 -15.25 1.37
N LYS A 113 7.77 -14.39 1.40
CA LYS A 113 6.52 -14.69 2.11
C LYS A 113 5.69 -15.77 1.41
N VAL A 114 5.64 -15.73 0.08
CA VAL A 114 4.75 -16.60 -0.71
C VAL A 114 5.46 -17.90 -1.13
N ARG A 115 6.75 -17.86 -1.38
CA ARG A 115 7.52 -18.99 -1.92
C ARG A 115 8.50 -19.54 -0.87
N LYS A 116 8.06 -20.52 -0.09
CA LYS A 116 8.85 -21.15 0.99
C LYS A 116 10.23 -21.62 0.52
N VAL A 117 10.35 -22.14 -0.71
CA VAL A 117 11.63 -22.63 -1.27
C VAL A 117 12.71 -21.55 -1.28
N TYR A 118 12.37 -20.29 -1.50
CA TYR A 118 13.31 -19.17 -1.46
C TYR A 118 13.56 -18.69 -0.03
N LYS A 119 12.53 -18.71 0.83
CA LYS A 119 12.68 -18.43 2.26
C LYS A 119 13.69 -19.39 2.93
N ASP A 120 13.63 -20.66 2.58
CA ASP A 120 14.51 -21.70 3.16
C ASP A 120 15.98 -21.54 2.72
N ARG A 121 16.23 -20.87 1.57
CA ARG A 121 17.55 -20.60 0.98
C ARG A 121 18.11 -19.20 1.33
N LEU A 122 17.50 -18.46 2.26
CA LEU A 122 18.05 -17.16 2.68
C LEU A 122 19.45 -17.34 3.30
N ILE A 123 20.42 -16.54 2.83
CA ILE A 123 21.82 -16.53 3.32
C ILE A 123 21.84 -16.02 4.76
N GLU A 124 21.18 -14.89 5.01
CA GLU A 124 21.00 -14.35 6.34
C GLU A 124 19.61 -14.76 6.82
N LYS A 125 19.57 -15.73 7.71
CA LYS A 125 18.37 -16.00 8.51
C LYS A 125 18.34 -14.96 9.62
N ASP A 126 18.01 -13.72 9.26
CA ASP A 126 17.80 -12.67 10.25
C ASP A 126 16.91 -13.20 11.36
N GLY A 127 17.37 -13.00 12.59
CA GLY A 127 16.83 -13.61 13.77
C GLY A 127 15.30 -13.53 13.82
N ALA A 128 14.69 -14.69 13.80
CA ALA A 128 13.25 -14.90 13.87
C ALA A 128 12.48 -14.18 12.75
N ALA A 129 12.54 -14.67 11.52
CA ALA A 129 11.38 -14.56 10.66
C ALA A 129 10.20 -14.96 11.55
N SER A 130 9.34 -13.99 11.87
CA SER A 130 8.30 -14.17 12.88
C SER A 130 7.55 -15.47 12.59
N THR A 131 7.69 -16.48 13.44
CA THR A 131 6.91 -17.71 13.38
C THR A 131 5.48 -17.45 13.79
N LEU A 132 5.19 -16.20 14.21
CA LEU A 132 3.89 -15.81 14.75
C LEU A 132 2.72 -16.23 13.86
N LEU A 133 2.85 -16.06 12.53
CA LEU A 133 1.78 -16.48 11.61
C LEU A 133 1.61 -17.99 11.61
N ASP A 134 2.72 -18.74 11.54
CA ASP A 134 2.70 -20.21 11.54
C ASP A 134 2.17 -20.73 12.88
N ASP A 135 2.58 -20.13 13.99
CA ASP A 135 2.12 -20.47 15.35
C ASP A 135 0.63 -20.20 15.52
N VAL A 136 0.15 -19.04 15.05
CA VAL A 136 -1.28 -18.69 15.09
C VAL A 136 -2.08 -19.64 14.20
N MET A 137 -1.61 -19.97 13.00
CA MET A 137 -2.28 -20.90 12.09
C MET A 137 -2.36 -22.32 12.68
N HIS A 138 -1.29 -22.79 13.33
CA HIS A 138 -1.33 -24.08 14.06
C HIS A 138 -2.36 -24.05 15.17
N LYS A 139 -2.33 -23.01 15.99
CA LYS A 139 -3.27 -22.86 17.10
C LYS A 139 -4.72 -22.78 16.62
N MET A 140 -5.00 -22.05 15.54
CA MET A 140 -6.33 -21.97 14.95
C MET A 140 -6.83 -23.33 14.43
N LYS A 141 -5.96 -24.17 13.85
CA LYS A 141 -6.33 -25.53 13.40
C LYS A 141 -6.70 -26.44 14.57
N GLU A 142 -6.03 -26.30 15.72
CA GLU A 142 -6.26 -27.09 16.91
C GLU A 142 -7.47 -26.62 17.72
N GLU A 143 -7.55 -25.31 17.99
CA GLU A 143 -8.53 -24.72 18.91
C GLU A 143 -9.79 -24.21 18.20
N LYS A 144 -9.75 -24.06 16.86
CA LYS A 144 -10.79 -23.47 15.98
C LYS A 144 -10.97 -21.97 16.19
N ASP A 145 -11.06 -21.50 17.43
CA ASP A 145 -11.21 -20.10 17.81
C ASP A 145 -9.96 -19.62 18.58
N VAL A 146 -9.35 -18.55 18.11
CA VAL A 146 -8.18 -17.95 18.75
C VAL A 146 -8.41 -16.45 18.96
N TYR A 147 -8.18 -16.00 20.17
CA TYR A 147 -8.32 -14.60 20.56
C TYR A 147 -6.95 -13.98 20.78
N CYS A 148 -6.75 -12.81 20.19
CA CYS A 148 -5.53 -12.05 20.37
C CYS A 148 -5.86 -10.59 20.69
N LYS A 149 -5.35 -10.08 21.81
CA LYS A 149 -5.46 -8.64 22.11
C LYS A 149 -4.41 -7.89 21.32
N ILE A 150 -4.84 -6.96 20.51
CA ILE A 150 -3.99 -6.13 19.67
C ILE A 150 -4.02 -4.69 20.19
N HIS A 151 -2.83 -4.13 20.44
CA HIS A 151 -2.64 -2.74 20.80
C HIS A 151 -1.88 -2.06 19.66
N VAL A 152 -2.43 -0.97 19.17
CA VAL A 152 -1.89 -0.23 18.01
C VAL A 152 -1.74 1.24 18.35
N LYS A 153 -0.59 1.80 17.97
CA LYS A 153 -0.39 3.24 17.89
C LYS A 153 -0.03 3.60 16.45
N THR A 154 -0.88 4.39 15.81
CA THR A 154 -0.61 4.90 14.47
C THR A 154 -0.30 6.38 14.56
N SER A 155 0.74 6.83 13.85
CA SER A 155 1.07 8.24 13.77
C SER A 155 1.35 8.70 12.34
N LEU A 156 1.10 9.98 12.10
CA LEU A 156 1.31 10.66 10.82
C LEU A 156 2.06 11.97 11.08
N LYS A 157 3.10 12.20 10.29
CA LYS A 157 3.83 13.46 10.23
C LYS A 157 3.82 14.01 8.81
N VAL A 158 3.68 15.33 8.66
CA VAL A 158 3.82 15.96 7.35
C VAL A 158 5.32 16.02 7.03
N ASP A 159 5.69 15.65 5.80
CA ASP A 159 7.07 15.81 5.34
C ASP A 159 7.48 17.30 5.41
N PRO A 160 8.66 17.62 5.95
CA PRO A 160 9.12 19.00 6.14
C PRO A 160 9.08 19.85 4.86
N THR A 161 9.20 19.23 3.68
CA THR A 161 9.15 19.93 2.38
C THR A 161 7.77 20.41 2.01
N PHE A 162 6.71 19.81 2.58
CA PHE A 162 5.31 20.12 2.31
C PHE A 162 4.60 20.85 3.44
N GLU A 163 5.29 21.14 4.54
CA GLU A 163 4.72 21.85 5.66
C GLU A 163 4.22 23.25 5.28
N LYS A 164 3.00 23.57 5.72
CA LYS A 164 2.38 24.88 5.52
C LYS A 164 1.76 25.36 6.85
N PRO A 165 2.59 25.84 7.81
CA PRO A 165 2.09 26.30 9.11
C PRO A 165 1.00 27.38 8.97
N GLY A 166 0.00 27.31 9.82
CA GLY A 166 -1.17 28.19 9.79
C GLY A 166 -2.25 27.85 8.75
N LYS A 167 -2.00 26.95 7.82
CA LYS A 167 -3.04 26.43 6.92
C LYS A 167 -3.86 25.34 7.62
N THR A 168 -5.15 25.28 7.33
CA THR A 168 -5.98 24.18 7.83
C THR A 168 -5.51 22.85 7.26
N ILE A 169 -5.18 21.92 8.16
CA ILE A 169 -4.91 20.52 7.84
C ILE A 169 -6.13 19.66 8.17
N ARG A 170 -6.37 18.64 7.37
CA ARG A 170 -7.37 17.60 7.60
C ARG A 170 -6.69 16.26 7.64
N VAL A 171 -6.87 15.54 8.73
CA VAL A 171 -6.21 14.25 8.96
C VAL A 171 -7.26 13.19 9.23
N TRP A 172 -7.12 12.05 8.57
CA TRP A 172 -7.95 10.86 8.80
C TRP A 172 -7.03 9.74 9.27
N LEU A 173 -7.14 9.37 10.54
CA LEU A 173 -6.40 8.26 11.13
C LEU A 173 -7.32 7.04 11.13
N PRO A 174 -7.06 6.03 10.30
CA PRO A 174 -7.90 4.83 10.22
C PRO A 174 -7.94 4.07 11.54
N ILE A 175 -9.13 3.61 11.92
CA ILE A 175 -9.36 2.74 13.08
C ILE A 175 -10.23 1.55 12.67
N PRO A 176 -10.12 0.40 13.32
CA PRO A 176 -10.92 -0.76 13.03
C PRO A 176 -12.42 -0.50 13.20
N LYS A 177 -13.19 -1.17 12.35
CA LYS A 177 -14.63 -1.33 12.52
C LYS A 177 -14.88 -2.59 13.36
N GLU A 178 -15.75 -2.49 14.36
CA GLU A 178 -16.21 -3.67 15.09
C GLU A 178 -17.14 -4.48 14.18
N TYR A 179 -16.62 -5.56 13.66
CA TYR A 179 -17.32 -6.49 12.76
C TYR A 179 -16.50 -7.77 12.61
N ALA A 180 -17.17 -8.91 12.56
CA ALA A 180 -16.56 -10.23 12.39
C ALA A 180 -15.44 -10.51 13.40
N GLN A 181 -14.19 -10.21 13.06
CA GLN A 181 -13.02 -10.53 13.86
C GLN A 181 -12.65 -9.45 14.88
N VAL A 182 -13.27 -8.28 14.88
CA VAL A 182 -12.91 -7.17 15.77
C VAL A 182 -13.95 -6.97 16.85
N GLU A 183 -13.55 -7.26 18.08
CA GLU A 183 -14.37 -7.15 19.28
C GLU A 183 -13.73 -6.19 20.30
N ASP A 184 -14.51 -5.62 21.19
CA ASP A 184 -14.04 -4.80 22.31
C ASP A 184 -13.11 -3.65 21.93
N PHE A 185 -13.38 -2.98 20.82
CA PHE A 185 -12.59 -1.86 20.35
C PHE A 185 -12.65 -0.66 21.30
N LYS A 186 -11.47 -0.13 21.68
CA LYS A 186 -11.33 1.04 22.57
C LYS A 186 -10.24 1.96 22.06
N ILE A 187 -10.55 3.24 21.93
CA ILE A 187 -9.54 4.29 21.75
C ILE A 187 -8.95 4.60 23.14
N LEU A 188 -7.64 4.50 23.24
CA LEU A 188 -6.90 4.78 24.47
C LEU A 188 -6.43 6.24 24.52
N ASN A 189 -5.96 6.75 23.38
CA ASN A 189 -5.47 8.12 23.29
C ASN A 189 -5.56 8.66 21.86
N THR A 190 -5.70 9.97 21.73
CA THR A 190 -5.53 10.73 20.49
C THR A 190 -4.64 11.94 20.75
N SER A 191 -3.74 12.25 19.81
CA SER A 191 -2.84 13.42 19.94
C SER A 191 -3.58 14.75 19.97
N HIS A 192 -4.76 14.81 19.35
CA HIS A 192 -5.59 16.00 19.19
C HIS A 192 -7.06 15.65 19.37
N GLU A 193 -7.86 16.63 19.72
CA GLU A 193 -9.31 16.49 19.68
C GLU A 193 -9.76 16.22 18.24
N GLY A 194 -10.59 15.21 18.06
CA GLY A 194 -11.05 14.76 16.74
C GLY A 194 -12.42 14.10 16.80
N LEU A 195 -13.08 14.05 15.66
CA LEU A 195 -14.34 13.34 15.48
C LEU A 195 -14.07 11.86 15.21
N VAL A 196 -14.57 11.00 16.08
CA VAL A 196 -14.55 9.54 15.85
C VAL A 196 -15.78 9.17 15.05
N ASN A 197 -15.57 8.59 13.86
CA ASN A 197 -16.68 8.13 13.03
C ASN A 197 -17.41 6.95 13.69
N ASP A 198 -18.72 6.91 13.48
CA ASP A 198 -19.58 5.82 13.92
C ASP A 198 -19.19 4.49 13.25
N ASN A 199 -19.52 3.37 13.92
CA ASN A 199 -19.22 2.02 13.42
C ASN A 199 -20.00 1.64 12.15
N SER A 200 -21.04 2.39 11.78
CA SER A 200 -21.83 2.14 10.57
C SER A 200 -21.15 2.56 9.27
N VAL A 201 -20.13 3.45 9.33
CA VAL A 201 -19.41 3.90 8.12
C VAL A 201 -18.47 2.83 7.59
N ASP A 202 -18.26 2.78 6.28
CA ASP A 202 -17.42 1.76 5.63
C ASP A 202 -15.93 1.89 6.01
N GLN A 203 -15.41 3.12 6.03
CA GLN A 203 -14.06 3.43 6.50
C GLN A 203 -14.13 4.26 7.78
N ARG A 204 -13.96 3.61 8.91
CA ARG A 204 -13.96 4.27 10.23
C ARG A 204 -12.61 4.94 10.47
N CYS A 205 -12.64 6.17 10.97
CA CYS A 205 -11.42 6.92 11.29
C CYS A 205 -11.65 7.89 12.44
N VAL A 206 -10.56 8.40 12.98
CA VAL A 206 -10.53 9.63 13.76
C VAL A 206 -10.22 10.78 12.81
N TYR A 207 -11.14 11.72 12.66
CA TYR A 207 -10.98 12.91 11.82
C TYR A 207 -10.56 14.10 12.67
N ILE A 208 -9.48 14.76 12.26
CA ILE A 208 -8.94 15.96 12.93
C ILE A 208 -8.88 17.06 11.89
N GLU A 209 -9.40 18.26 12.23
CA GLU A 209 -9.29 19.47 11.40
C GLU A 209 -8.87 20.65 12.29
N LYS A 210 -7.70 21.24 11.97
CA LYS A 210 -7.14 22.37 12.72
C LYS A 210 -6.12 23.15 11.88
N PRO A 211 -5.74 24.39 12.30
CA PRO A 211 -4.53 25.02 11.77
C PRO A 211 -3.29 24.17 12.07
N TYR A 212 -2.44 23.93 11.05
CA TYR A 212 -1.24 23.12 11.17
C TYR A 212 -0.11 23.89 11.89
N GLU A 213 0.55 23.24 12.83
CA GLU A 213 1.76 23.72 13.49
C GLU A 213 2.99 22.97 12.99
N LYS A 214 4.12 23.67 12.85
CA LYS A 214 5.35 23.08 12.29
C LYS A 214 5.84 21.88 13.12
N GLY A 215 6.10 20.76 12.45
CA GLY A 215 6.64 19.55 13.07
C GLY A 215 5.62 18.75 13.87
N GLU A 216 4.33 19.08 13.76
CA GLU A 216 3.26 18.43 14.50
C GLU A 216 3.06 16.99 14.05
N GLU A 217 2.76 16.11 15.01
CA GLU A 217 2.49 14.70 14.80
C GLU A 217 1.05 14.38 15.21
N PHE A 218 0.33 13.71 14.31
CA PHE A 218 -1.05 13.27 14.53
C PHE A 218 -1.04 11.79 14.84
N SER A 219 -1.63 11.38 15.95
CA SER A 219 -1.64 9.96 16.33
C SER A 219 -2.96 9.54 16.96
N VAL A 220 -3.28 8.27 16.80
CA VAL A 220 -4.32 7.55 17.53
C VAL A 220 -3.74 6.26 18.11
N GLU A 221 -4.11 5.96 19.35
CA GLU A 221 -3.74 4.75 20.06
C GLU A 221 -5.02 4.03 20.47
N TYR A 222 -5.10 2.73 20.13
CA TYR A 222 -6.29 1.94 20.38
C TYR A 222 -5.95 0.48 20.65
N GLU A 223 -6.89 -0.23 21.24
CA GLU A 223 -6.83 -1.68 21.44
C GLU A 223 -8.12 -2.35 21.01
N PHE A 224 -8.02 -3.62 20.65
CA PHE A 224 -9.16 -4.48 20.34
C PHE A 224 -8.79 -5.95 20.52
N ILE A 225 -9.81 -6.80 20.58
CA ILE A 225 -9.64 -8.25 20.51
C ILE A 225 -9.85 -8.68 19.06
N ASN A 226 -8.86 -9.37 18.51
CA ASN A 226 -8.98 -10.05 17.22
C ASN A 226 -9.42 -11.50 17.48
N HIS A 227 -10.67 -11.81 17.16
CA HIS A 227 -11.24 -13.14 17.23
C HIS A 227 -11.08 -13.82 15.87
N MET A 228 -10.17 -14.78 15.80
CA MET A 228 -9.86 -15.53 14.59
C MET A 228 -10.55 -16.88 14.65
N HIS A 229 -11.35 -17.20 13.64
CA HIS A 229 -12.04 -18.48 13.49
C HIS A 229 -11.47 -19.25 12.30
N TYR A 230 -11.20 -20.55 12.49
CA TYR A 230 -10.71 -21.43 11.45
C TYR A 230 -11.85 -22.25 10.87
N GLU A 231 -12.10 -22.08 9.57
CA GLU A 231 -12.99 -22.93 8.80
C GLU A 231 -12.18 -23.74 7.79
N GLU A 232 -12.46 -25.04 7.75
CA GLU A 232 -11.92 -25.91 6.73
C GLU A 232 -12.84 -25.83 5.51
N LEU A 233 -12.30 -25.41 4.38
CA LEU A 233 -13.02 -25.35 3.12
C LEU A 233 -12.99 -26.74 2.48
N ASP A 234 -14.17 -27.29 2.16
CA ASP A 234 -14.35 -28.55 1.44
C ASP A 234 -13.82 -28.51 -0.01
#